data_277e09599f3d756524f671962f163fb9
#
_entry.id   277e09599f3d756524f671962f163fb9
#
_cell.length_a   1.000
_cell.length_b   1.000
_cell.length_c   1.000
_cell.angle_alpha   90.00
_cell.angle_beta   90.00
_cell.angle_gamma   90.00
#
_symmetry.space_group_name_H-M   'P 1'
#
loop_
_entity.id
_entity.type
_entity.pdbx_description
1 polymer ?
#
loop_
_entity_poly.entity_id
_entity_poly.type
_entity_poly.pdbx_seq_one_letter_code
_entity_poly.pdbx_strand_id
1 'polypeptide(L)'
;MNDDFDEIVADIDDELDLTLYADAAELAEEVTVQILAAIEKGLKLKSQFHLVLTGGTLGVQISEALVNELNADSDGFAGLHIWWSDERFVPADSVERNAFPFHKTVTNTKIVIHEALASDVAKSIDEAVSDYDL
;
A
#
# COMPACT_ATOMS: atom_id res chain seq x y z
N MET A 1 2.47 -32.99 -7.60
CA MET A 1 1.58 -31.84 -7.72
C MET A 1 0.25 -32.31 -8.26
N ASN A 2 -0.84 -31.84 -7.77
CA ASN A 2 -2.13 -32.30 -8.22
C ASN A 2 -2.62 -31.52 -9.43
N ASP A 3 -3.56 -32.13 -10.19
CA ASP A 3 -4.08 -31.53 -11.41
C ASP A 3 -4.84 -30.22 -11.14
N ASP A 4 -5.45 -30.09 -9.96
CA ASP A 4 -6.21 -28.90 -9.57
C ASP A 4 -5.30 -27.66 -9.48
N PHE A 5 -4.08 -27.82 -8.97
CA PHE A 5 -3.12 -26.72 -8.87
C PHE A 5 -2.68 -26.24 -10.26
N ASP A 6 -2.37 -27.18 -11.16
CA ASP A 6 -1.94 -26.85 -12.52
C ASP A 6 -3.06 -26.15 -13.29
N GLU A 7 -4.31 -26.57 -13.11
CA GLU A 7 -5.47 -25.94 -13.71
C GLU A 7 -5.67 -24.52 -13.21
N ILE A 8 -5.54 -24.30 -11.91
CA ILE A 8 -5.66 -22.95 -11.31
C ILE A 8 -4.58 -22.02 -11.86
N VAL A 9 -3.35 -22.48 -11.95
CA VAL A 9 -2.24 -21.68 -12.50
C VAL A 9 -2.49 -21.32 -13.95
N ALA A 10 -2.95 -22.27 -14.76
CA ALA A 10 -3.27 -22.01 -16.16
C ALA A 10 -4.40 -21.01 -16.32
N ASP A 11 -5.45 -21.10 -15.50
CA ASP A 11 -6.57 -20.15 -15.52
C ASP A 11 -6.10 -18.75 -15.15
N ILE A 12 -5.23 -18.61 -14.15
CA ILE A 12 -4.65 -17.32 -13.76
C ILE A 12 -3.84 -16.71 -14.91
N ASP A 13 -3.02 -17.52 -15.58
CA ASP A 13 -2.22 -17.08 -16.71
C ASP A 13 -3.09 -16.57 -17.86
N ASP A 14 -4.15 -17.30 -18.20
CA ASP A 14 -5.07 -16.94 -19.27
C ASP A 14 -5.88 -15.70 -18.91
N GLU A 15 -6.39 -15.63 -17.69
CA GLU A 15 -7.28 -14.56 -17.24
C GLU A 15 -6.53 -13.25 -17.01
N LEU A 16 -5.35 -13.30 -16.41
CA LEU A 16 -4.55 -12.13 -16.12
C LEU A 16 -3.70 -11.69 -17.31
N ASP A 17 -3.62 -12.51 -18.37
CA ASP A 17 -2.76 -12.23 -19.52
C ASP A 17 -1.38 -11.82 -19.02
N LEU A 18 -0.69 -12.75 -18.34
CA LEU A 18 0.54 -12.47 -17.61
C LEU A 18 1.53 -11.68 -18.46
N THR A 19 1.66 -10.41 -18.16
CA THR A 19 2.62 -9.55 -18.80
C THR A 19 3.97 -9.73 -18.13
N LEU A 20 4.99 -9.99 -18.94
CA LEU A 20 6.36 -10.04 -18.46
C LEU A 20 6.90 -8.62 -18.38
N TYR A 21 7.33 -8.21 -17.20
CA TYR A 21 7.91 -6.89 -16.98
C TYR A 21 9.43 -6.98 -17.00
N ALA A 22 10.09 -5.98 -17.56
CA ALA A 22 11.54 -5.94 -17.68
C ALA A 22 12.22 -5.96 -16.31
N ASP A 23 11.60 -5.31 -15.30
CA ASP A 23 12.14 -5.26 -13.95
C ASP A 23 11.06 -4.91 -12.93
N ALA A 24 11.44 -4.91 -11.65
CA ALA A 24 10.53 -4.60 -10.55
C ALA A 24 10.02 -3.16 -10.58
N ALA A 25 10.80 -2.22 -11.09
CA ALA A 25 10.40 -0.83 -11.19
C ALA A 25 9.25 -0.64 -12.19
N GLU A 26 9.34 -1.32 -13.34
CA GLU A 26 8.27 -1.30 -14.33
C GLU A 26 6.98 -1.93 -13.80
N LEU A 27 7.11 -3.04 -13.08
CA LEU A 27 5.97 -3.69 -12.42
C LEU A 27 5.35 -2.77 -11.38
N ALA A 28 6.17 -2.09 -10.56
CA ALA A 28 5.69 -1.16 -9.55
C ALA A 28 4.92 0.00 -10.16
N GLU A 29 5.39 0.55 -11.27
CA GLU A 29 4.69 1.62 -12.00
C GLU A 29 3.31 1.15 -12.48
N GLU A 30 3.26 -0.01 -13.10
CA GLU A 30 1.99 -0.54 -13.61
C GLU A 30 0.99 -0.84 -12.50
N VAL A 31 1.45 -1.46 -11.41
CA VAL A 31 0.59 -1.71 -10.25
C VAL A 31 0.09 -0.39 -9.65
N THR A 32 0.95 0.62 -9.57
CA THR A 32 0.56 1.93 -9.07
C THR A 32 -0.55 2.56 -9.91
N VAL A 33 -0.44 2.47 -11.24
CA VAL A 33 -1.48 2.96 -12.15
C VAL A 33 -2.81 2.25 -11.88
N GLN A 34 -2.79 0.93 -11.69
CA GLN A 34 -3.98 0.16 -11.40
C GLN A 34 -4.59 0.52 -10.04
N ILE A 35 -3.75 0.75 -9.03
CA ILE A 35 -4.21 1.17 -7.70
C ILE A 35 -4.90 2.53 -7.80
N LEU A 36 -4.29 3.49 -8.48
CA LEU A 36 -4.87 4.83 -8.65
C LEU A 36 -6.22 4.78 -9.37
N ALA A 37 -6.33 3.94 -10.40
CA ALA A 37 -7.59 3.76 -11.10
C ALA A 37 -8.68 3.17 -10.19
N ALA A 38 -8.32 2.22 -9.34
CA ALA A 38 -9.24 1.62 -8.38
C ALA A 38 -9.69 2.65 -7.32
N ILE A 39 -8.77 3.49 -6.84
CA ILE A 39 -9.09 4.55 -5.88
C ILE A 39 -10.08 5.55 -6.50
N GLU A 40 -9.79 6.02 -7.70
CA GLU A 40 -10.68 6.97 -8.40
C GLU A 40 -12.07 6.40 -8.57
N LYS A 41 -12.15 5.16 -9.03
CA LYS A 41 -13.44 4.49 -9.22
C LYS A 41 -14.18 4.32 -7.89
N GLY A 42 -13.46 3.90 -6.85
CA GLY A 42 -14.05 3.70 -5.52
C GLY A 42 -14.57 4.99 -4.91
N LEU A 43 -13.83 6.09 -5.03
CA LEU A 43 -14.24 7.38 -4.48
C LEU A 43 -15.40 8.02 -5.24
N LYS A 44 -15.62 7.64 -6.49
CA LYS A 44 -16.83 8.05 -7.24
C LYS A 44 -18.07 7.32 -6.75
N LEU A 45 -17.92 6.11 -6.21
CA LEU A 45 -19.03 5.29 -5.75
C LEU A 45 -19.36 5.51 -4.27
N LYS A 46 -18.34 5.82 -3.46
CA LYS A 46 -18.48 6.00 -2.02
C LYS A 46 -17.62 7.17 -1.56
N SER A 47 -17.94 7.72 -0.39
CA SER A 47 -17.21 8.85 0.19
C SER A 47 -15.85 8.48 0.75
N GLN A 48 -15.59 7.20 0.98
CA GLN A 48 -14.32 6.71 1.54
C GLN A 48 -13.79 5.51 0.76
N PHE A 49 -12.48 5.41 0.70
CA PHE A 49 -11.77 4.27 0.13
C PHE A 49 -10.62 3.91 1.07
N HIS A 50 -10.53 2.64 1.43
CA HIS A 50 -9.46 2.15 2.31
C HIS A 50 -8.51 1.29 1.50
N LEU A 51 -7.25 1.71 1.48
CA LEU A 51 -6.16 0.98 0.81
C LEU A 51 -5.24 0.41 1.87
N VAL A 52 -4.99 -0.89 1.80
CA VAL A 52 -4.06 -1.57 2.70
C VAL A 52 -2.81 -1.95 1.91
N LEU A 53 -1.68 -1.44 2.35
CA LEU A 53 -0.39 -1.68 1.70
C LEU A 53 0.39 -2.78 2.44
N THR A 54 1.42 -3.28 1.80
CA THR A 54 2.33 -4.27 2.38
C THR A 54 3.77 -3.83 2.14
N GLY A 55 4.70 -4.46 2.86
CA GLY A 55 6.12 -4.19 2.74
C GLY A 55 6.82 -5.03 1.68
N GLY A 56 8.12 -5.21 1.87
CA GLY A 56 8.99 -5.90 0.91
C GLY A 56 9.49 -4.96 -0.17
N THR A 57 10.41 -5.44 -0.99
CA THR A 57 11.07 -4.60 -2.01
C THR A 57 10.06 -4.01 -2.99
N LEU A 58 9.18 -4.83 -3.54
CA LEU A 58 8.17 -4.37 -4.48
C LEU A 58 7.15 -3.46 -3.79
N GLY A 59 6.72 -3.81 -2.58
CA GLY A 59 5.79 -2.99 -1.80
C GLY A 59 6.34 -1.60 -1.51
N VAL A 60 7.63 -1.48 -1.20
CA VAL A 60 8.29 -0.19 -0.99
C VAL A 60 8.32 0.63 -2.28
N GLN A 61 8.65 0.01 -3.41
CA GLN A 61 8.66 0.70 -4.71
C GLN A 61 7.27 1.20 -5.09
N ILE A 62 6.24 0.40 -4.87
CA ILE A 62 4.85 0.81 -5.09
C ILE A 62 4.49 1.98 -4.17
N SER A 63 4.86 1.91 -2.90
CA SER A 63 4.60 2.96 -1.93
C SER A 63 5.25 4.29 -2.33
N GLU A 64 6.51 4.26 -2.77
CA GLU A 64 7.22 5.45 -3.24
C GLU A 64 6.56 6.08 -4.47
N ALA A 65 6.20 5.26 -5.45
CA ALA A 65 5.51 5.73 -6.65
C ALA A 65 4.14 6.31 -6.30
N LEU A 66 3.42 5.66 -5.39
CA LEU A 66 2.10 6.11 -4.96
C LEU A 66 2.17 7.46 -4.23
N VAL A 67 3.13 7.66 -3.33
CA VAL A 67 3.33 8.94 -2.63
C VAL A 67 3.52 10.07 -3.64
N ASN A 68 4.35 9.86 -4.66
CA ASN A 68 4.60 10.87 -5.69
C ASN A 68 3.31 11.27 -6.41
N GLU A 69 2.49 10.29 -6.78
CA GLU A 69 1.22 10.54 -7.47
C GLU A 69 0.19 11.23 -6.56
N LEU A 70 0.11 10.81 -5.31
CA LEU A 70 -0.82 11.40 -4.34
C LEU A 70 -0.44 12.86 -4.02
N ASN A 71 0.84 13.16 -3.96
CA ASN A 71 1.32 14.52 -3.70
C ASN A 71 1.16 15.43 -4.92
N ALA A 72 1.17 14.86 -6.12
CA ALA A 72 1.03 15.64 -7.37
C ALA A 72 -0.37 16.23 -7.53
N ASP A 73 -1.38 15.66 -6.90
CA ASP A 73 -2.77 16.15 -6.94
C ASP A 73 -3.22 16.54 -5.53
N SER A 74 -2.87 17.75 -5.11
CA SER A 74 -3.10 18.22 -3.73
C SER A 74 -4.58 18.37 -3.38
N ASP A 75 -5.46 18.48 -4.35
CA ASP A 75 -6.91 18.62 -4.12
C ASP A 75 -7.66 17.30 -4.33
N GLY A 76 -6.99 16.28 -4.85
CA GLY A 76 -7.57 14.98 -5.09
C GLY A 76 -7.52 14.05 -3.89
N PHE A 77 -8.15 12.90 -4.06
CA PHE A 77 -8.08 11.78 -3.11
C PHE A 77 -8.74 12.03 -1.75
N ALA A 78 -9.66 13.01 -1.65
CA ALA A 78 -10.42 13.20 -0.43
C ALA A 78 -11.22 11.93 -0.10
N GLY A 79 -11.07 11.43 1.12
CA GLY A 79 -11.71 10.19 1.55
C GLY A 79 -10.82 8.95 1.43
N LEU A 80 -9.60 9.08 0.91
CA LEU A 80 -8.64 7.98 0.85
C LEU A 80 -8.00 7.78 2.22
N HIS A 81 -8.01 6.52 2.70
CA HIS A 81 -7.35 6.08 3.92
C HIS A 81 -6.30 5.04 3.57
N ILE A 82 -5.09 5.24 4.06
CA ILE A 82 -3.97 4.32 3.83
C ILE A 82 -3.64 3.59 5.13
N TRP A 83 -3.52 2.27 5.03
CA TRP A 83 -3.22 1.36 6.14
C TRP A 83 -2.10 0.40 5.70
N TRP A 84 -1.54 -0.33 6.66
CA TRP A 84 -0.56 -1.40 6.39
C TRP A 84 -1.04 -2.72 6.99
N SER A 85 -0.90 -3.81 6.24
CA SER A 85 -1.31 -5.15 6.68
C SER A 85 -0.45 -5.67 7.83
N ASP A 86 0.82 -5.28 7.85
CA ASP A 86 1.76 -5.58 8.94
C ASP A 86 2.77 -4.45 9.04
N GLU A 87 3.49 -4.39 10.16
CA GLU A 87 4.51 -3.36 10.37
C GLU A 87 5.62 -3.91 11.26
N ARG A 88 6.78 -3.24 11.22
CA ARG A 88 7.94 -3.56 12.05
C ARG A 88 7.93 -2.68 13.29
N PHE A 89 8.16 -3.29 14.46
CA PHE A 89 8.21 -2.56 15.72
C PHE A 89 9.60 -1.97 15.95
N VAL A 90 9.85 -0.86 15.29
CA VAL A 90 11.10 -0.09 15.29
C VAL A 90 10.75 1.41 15.39
N PRO A 91 11.74 2.30 15.58
CA PRO A 91 11.44 3.74 15.62
C PRO A 91 10.69 4.25 14.39
N ALA A 92 9.88 5.28 14.57
CA ALA A 92 8.97 5.78 13.53
C ALA A 92 9.68 6.21 12.25
N ASP A 93 10.90 6.72 12.35
CA ASP A 93 11.69 7.18 11.20
C ASP A 93 12.65 6.12 10.65
N SER A 94 12.52 4.86 11.10
CA SER A 94 13.36 3.77 10.60
C SER A 94 12.96 3.37 9.17
N VAL A 95 13.98 3.19 8.31
CA VAL A 95 13.78 2.70 6.95
C VAL A 95 13.22 1.27 6.92
N GLU A 96 13.29 0.54 8.04
CA GLU A 96 12.76 -0.81 8.15
C GLU A 96 11.23 -0.84 8.26
N ARG A 97 10.60 0.29 8.54
CA ARG A 97 9.14 0.37 8.61
C ARG A 97 8.52 0.31 7.21
N ASN A 98 7.46 -0.48 7.09
CA ASN A 98 6.70 -0.55 5.83
C ASN A 98 6.08 0.81 5.47
N ALA A 99 5.72 1.59 6.47
CA ALA A 99 5.15 2.93 6.28
C ALA A 99 6.21 4.00 5.99
N PHE A 100 7.51 3.67 6.03
CA PHE A 100 8.59 4.66 5.86
C PHE A 100 8.43 5.55 4.61
N PRO A 101 8.07 5.01 3.42
CA PRO A 101 7.90 5.85 2.24
C PRO A 101 6.80 6.92 2.38
N PHE A 102 5.85 6.71 3.28
CA PHE A 102 4.76 7.66 3.56
C PHE A 102 5.06 8.57 4.74
N HIS A 103 5.93 8.14 5.64
CA HIS A 103 6.19 8.84 6.90
C HIS A 103 6.77 10.23 6.63
N LYS A 104 6.03 11.28 7.02
CA LYS A 104 6.42 12.69 6.84
C LYS A 104 6.68 13.12 5.39
N THR A 105 6.31 12.31 4.41
CA THR A 105 6.53 12.62 2.99
C THR A 105 5.24 12.98 2.25
N VAL A 106 4.09 12.58 2.78
CA VAL A 106 2.80 12.91 2.17
C VAL A 106 2.44 14.35 2.48
N THR A 107 2.28 15.16 1.44
CA THR A 107 1.90 16.58 1.55
C THR A 107 0.43 16.82 1.25
N ASN A 108 -0.26 15.83 0.67
CA ASN A 108 -1.69 15.93 0.38
C ASN A 108 -2.49 15.77 1.68
N THR A 109 -3.11 16.86 2.15
CA THR A 109 -3.85 16.91 3.42
C THR A 109 -5.23 16.27 3.35
N LYS A 110 -5.68 15.85 2.17
CA LYS A 110 -6.99 15.22 1.97
C LYS A 110 -6.97 13.73 2.30
N ILE A 111 -5.78 13.16 2.46
CA ILE A 111 -5.56 11.73 2.70
C ILE A 111 -5.33 11.48 4.18
N VAL A 112 -5.89 10.40 4.71
CA VAL A 112 -5.67 9.98 6.09
C VAL A 112 -4.70 8.79 6.10
N ILE A 113 -3.56 8.96 6.77
CA ILE A 113 -2.54 7.94 6.89
C ILE A 113 -2.62 7.31 8.27
N HIS A 114 -2.80 6.00 8.32
CA HIS A 114 -2.91 5.23 9.55
C HIS A 114 -1.63 4.42 9.78
N GLU A 115 -0.67 5.00 10.47
CA GLU A 115 0.56 4.31 10.84
C GLU A 115 0.39 3.60 12.18
N ALA A 116 0.92 2.38 12.28
CA ALA A 116 1.00 1.69 13.57
C ALA A 116 1.97 2.43 14.50
N LEU A 117 1.71 2.40 15.80
CA LEU A 117 2.59 3.03 16.77
C LEU A 117 3.98 2.41 16.72
N ALA A 118 4.99 3.27 16.63
CA ALA A 118 6.39 2.87 16.57
C ALA A 118 6.96 2.55 17.95
N SER A 119 8.15 1.95 17.99
CA SER A 119 8.79 1.54 19.25
C SER A 119 9.22 2.71 20.13
N ASP A 120 9.38 3.91 19.55
CA ASP A 120 9.70 5.13 20.29
C ASP A 120 8.46 5.87 20.81
N VAL A 121 7.27 5.37 20.50
CA VAL A 121 5.98 5.93 20.92
C VAL A 121 5.23 4.95 21.83
N ALA A 122 5.03 3.72 21.37
CA ALA A 122 4.33 2.70 22.15
C ALA A 122 5.24 2.11 23.22
N LYS A 123 4.67 1.78 24.37
CA LYS A 123 5.41 1.16 25.48
C LYS A 123 5.72 -0.31 25.22
N SER A 124 4.95 -0.96 24.34
CA SER A 124 5.09 -2.38 24.04
C SER A 124 4.48 -2.71 22.68
N ILE A 125 4.82 -3.88 22.14
CA ILE A 125 4.19 -4.42 20.94
C ILE A 125 2.69 -4.57 21.14
N ASP A 126 2.26 -5.01 22.32
CA ASP A 126 0.83 -5.21 22.63
C ASP A 126 0.06 -3.90 22.55
N GLU A 127 0.65 -2.80 23.03
CA GLU A 127 0.02 -1.48 22.91
C GLU A 127 -0.12 -1.07 21.44
N ALA A 128 0.91 -1.27 20.64
CA ALA A 128 0.87 -0.94 19.21
C ALA A 128 -0.18 -1.76 18.46
N VAL A 129 -0.28 -3.05 18.76
CA VAL A 129 -1.28 -3.92 18.14
C VAL A 129 -2.70 -3.49 18.54
N SER A 130 -2.91 -3.22 19.82
CA SER A 130 -4.22 -2.79 20.32
C SER A 130 -4.67 -1.47 19.72
N ASP A 131 -3.75 -0.52 19.54
CA ASP A 131 -4.04 0.77 18.92
C ASP A 131 -4.45 0.63 17.46
N TYR A 132 -3.81 -0.28 16.74
CA TYR A 132 -4.03 -0.46 15.30
C TYR A 132 -5.21 -1.39 14.99
N ASP A 133 -5.76 -2.05 15.98
CA ASP A 133 -6.90 -2.95 15.80
C ASP A 133 -8.16 -2.13 15.52
N LEU A 134 -8.82 -2.49 14.44
CA LEU A 134 -9.99 -1.77 13.93
C LEU A 134 -11.30 -2.31 14.50
#